data_88bec152210b7fb6e412af1107ee2df2
#
_entry.id   88bec152210b7fb6e412af1107ee2df2
#
_cell.length_a   1.000
_cell.length_b   1.000
_cell.length_c   1.000
_cell.angle_alpha   90.00
_cell.angle_beta   90.00
_cell.angle_gamma   90.00
#
_symmetry.space_group_name_H-M   'P 1'
#
loop_
_entity.id
_entity.type
_entity.pdbx_description
1 polymer ?
#
loop_
_entity_poly.entity_id
_entity_poly.type
_entity_poly.pdbx_seq_one_letter_code
_entity_poly.pdbx_strand_id
1 'polypeptide(L)'
;MKKLFLIALFALLPFSLNAESNLDKILSSGVLKVGTTGDWDPMTMKDPATNKYKGFDIDVMNELAKDMGVKIEFVPAEWKTIVSGITSERYD
;
A
#
# COMPACT_ATOMS: atom_id res chain seq x y z
N MET A 1 -37.65 21.30 -13.59
CA MET A 1 -37.52 19.98 -12.99
C MET A 1 -36.31 19.24 -13.51
N LYS A 2 -36.09 19.14 -14.81
CA LYS A 2 -34.93 18.45 -15.37
C LYS A 2 -33.60 19.08 -14.95
N LYS A 3 -33.53 20.40 -14.81
CA LYS A 3 -32.30 21.11 -14.39
C LYS A 3 -31.92 20.83 -12.94
N LEU A 4 -32.89 20.71 -12.04
CA LEU A 4 -32.67 20.38 -10.64
C LEU A 4 -32.13 18.95 -10.47
N PHE A 5 -32.62 18.02 -11.27
CA PHE A 5 -32.17 16.64 -11.25
C PHE A 5 -30.70 16.52 -11.72
N LEU A 6 -30.33 17.25 -12.77
CA LEU A 6 -28.95 17.28 -13.27
C LEU A 6 -27.97 17.88 -12.26
N ILE A 7 -28.38 18.90 -11.53
CA ILE A 7 -27.54 19.54 -10.51
C ILE A 7 -27.30 18.57 -9.34
N ALA A 8 -28.32 17.83 -8.91
CA ALA A 8 -28.19 16.85 -7.85
C ALA A 8 -27.25 15.71 -8.25
N LEU A 9 -27.30 15.27 -9.49
CA LEU A 9 -26.39 14.24 -10.00
C LEU A 9 -24.93 14.73 -10.03
N PHE A 10 -24.70 15.97 -10.41
CA PHE A 10 -23.38 16.58 -10.43
C PHE A 10 -22.79 16.76 -9.03
N ALA A 11 -23.61 17.04 -8.03
CA ALA A 11 -23.18 17.20 -6.65
C ALA A 11 -22.65 15.90 -6.03
N LEU A 12 -23.08 14.74 -6.52
CA LEU A 12 -22.62 13.44 -6.03
C LEU A 12 -21.29 13.00 -6.66
N LEU A 13 -20.96 13.49 -7.85
CA LEU A 13 -19.73 13.12 -8.55
C LEU A 13 -18.44 13.50 -7.82
N PRO A 14 -18.30 14.70 -7.21
CA PRO A 14 -17.07 15.08 -6.51
C PRO A 14 -16.67 14.15 -5.37
N PHE A 15 -17.62 13.56 -4.67
CA PHE A 15 -17.33 12.64 -3.58
C PHE A 15 -16.68 11.35 -4.06
N SER A 16 -17.06 10.86 -5.23
CA SER A 16 -16.46 9.65 -5.82
C SER A 16 -15.05 9.92 -6.31
N LEU A 17 -14.79 11.11 -6.85
CA LEU A 17 -13.49 11.47 -7.41
C LEU A 17 -12.42 11.75 -6.37
N ASN A 18 -12.81 12.19 -5.17
CA ASN A 18 -11.88 12.51 -4.09
C ASN A 18 -11.53 11.33 -3.20
N ALA A 19 -12.17 10.18 -3.40
CA ALA A 19 -11.99 8.99 -2.60
C ALA A 19 -11.02 8.01 -3.26
N GLU A 20 -9.83 8.50 -3.67
CA GLU A 20 -8.79 7.62 -4.16
C GLU A 20 -8.28 6.74 -3.02
N SER A 21 -8.45 5.41 -3.12
CA SER A 21 -7.99 4.46 -2.13
C SER A 21 -6.50 4.16 -2.32
N ASN A 22 -5.87 3.59 -1.30
CA ASN A 22 -4.51 3.07 -1.41
C ASN A 22 -4.40 2.00 -2.49
N LEU A 23 -5.44 1.20 -2.66
CA LEU A 23 -5.49 0.20 -3.73
C LEU A 23 -5.40 0.85 -5.11
N ASP A 24 -6.14 1.93 -5.34
CA ASP A 24 -6.09 2.65 -6.61
C ASP A 24 -4.70 3.21 -6.88
N LYS A 25 -4.03 3.74 -5.86
CA LYS A 25 -2.65 4.22 -5.96
C LYS A 25 -1.68 3.10 -6.33
N ILE A 26 -1.79 1.95 -5.69
CA ILE A 26 -0.94 0.79 -5.96
C ILE A 26 -1.11 0.33 -7.40
N LEU A 27 -2.35 0.18 -7.84
CA LEU A 27 -2.64 -0.28 -9.20
C LEU A 27 -2.18 0.71 -10.26
N SER A 28 -2.35 2.01 -10.02
CA SER A 28 -1.95 3.04 -10.98
C SER A 28 -0.44 3.25 -11.02
N SER A 29 0.26 3.15 -9.90
CA SER A 29 1.72 3.25 -9.85
C SER A 29 2.41 1.97 -10.30
N GLY A 30 1.74 0.82 -10.18
CA GLY A 30 2.31 -0.48 -10.48
C GLY A 30 3.30 -0.98 -9.43
N VAL A 31 3.29 -0.40 -8.23
CA VAL A 31 4.21 -0.75 -7.15
C VAL A 31 3.46 -0.84 -5.83
N LEU A 32 3.64 -1.96 -5.11
CA LEU A 32 3.20 -2.14 -3.74
C LEU A 32 4.38 -1.87 -2.81
N LYS A 33 4.29 -0.86 -1.98
CA LYS A 33 5.31 -0.53 -0.99
C LYS A 33 4.95 -1.17 0.34
N VAL A 34 5.82 -2.03 0.85
CA VAL A 34 5.59 -2.78 2.08
C VAL A 34 6.61 -2.36 3.13
N GLY A 35 6.14 -1.78 4.23
CA GLY A 35 6.98 -1.46 5.37
C GLY A 35 7.24 -2.72 6.19
N THR A 36 8.51 -2.98 6.48
CA THR A 36 8.91 -4.13 7.28
C THR A 36 10.10 -3.79 8.17
N THR A 37 10.08 -4.33 9.37
CA THR A 37 11.14 -4.05 10.36
C THR A 37 12.38 -4.90 10.13
N GLY A 38 12.22 -6.10 9.56
CA GLY A 38 13.34 -6.99 9.27
C GLY A 38 14.01 -7.60 10.52
N ASP A 39 13.33 -7.59 11.66
CA ASP A 39 13.89 -8.05 12.94
C ASP A 39 12.94 -8.95 13.75
N TRP A 40 12.03 -9.62 13.08
CA TRP A 40 11.04 -10.49 13.71
C TRP A 40 11.08 -11.88 13.07
N ASP A 41 12.02 -12.70 13.52
CA ASP A 41 12.19 -14.08 13.07
C ASP A 41 11.02 -14.97 13.56
N PRO A 42 10.41 -15.82 12.73
CA PRO A 42 10.69 -16.08 11.30
C PRO A 42 9.82 -15.26 10.33
N MET A 43 9.11 -14.26 10.81
CA MET A 43 8.13 -13.49 10.03
C MET A 43 8.78 -12.53 9.05
N THR A 44 9.69 -11.71 9.54
CA THR A 44 10.44 -10.76 8.72
C THR A 44 11.86 -10.64 9.23
N MET A 45 12.82 -10.90 8.35
CA MET A 45 14.23 -10.85 8.66
C MET A 45 14.96 -10.14 7.55
N LYS A 46 16.02 -9.42 7.90
CA LYS A 46 16.89 -8.80 6.92
C LYS A 46 18.25 -9.49 6.96
N ASP A 47 18.69 -9.98 5.80
CA ASP A 47 20.01 -10.59 5.68
C ASP A 47 21.08 -9.48 5.68
N PRO A 48 21.98 -9.44 6.68
CA PRO A 48 22.98 -8.39 6.77
C PRO A 48 24.01 -8.43 5.63
N ALA A 49 24.20 -9.59 5.01
CA ALA A 49 25.17 -9.74 3.92
C ALA A 49 24.62 -9.20 2.60
N THR A 50 23.33 -9.38 2.33
CA THR A 50 22.70 -9.02 1.06
C THR A 50 21.72 -7.85 1.16
N ASN A 51 21.35 -7.43 2.38
CA ASN A 51 20.30 -6.45 2.68
C ASN A 51 18.92 -6.84 2.14
N LYS A 52 18.71 -8.10 1.81
CA LYS A 52 17.43 -8.61 1.34
C LYS A 52 16.57 -9.05 2.51
N TYR A 53 15.28 -8.84 2.38
CA TYR A 53 14.30 -9.31 3.34
C TYR A 53 13.88 -10.73 3.03
N LYS A 54 13.61 -11.51 4.08
CA LYS A 54 13.11 -12.89 3.98
C LYS A 54 12.20 -13.19 5.17
N GLY A 55 11.40 -14.22 5.04
CA GLY A 55 10.50 -14.69 6.08
C GLY A 55 9.09 -14.91 5.59
N PHE A 56 8.24 -15.39 6.49
CA PHE A 56 6.85 -15.71 6.16
C PHE A 56 6.09 -14.51 5.63
N ASP A 57 6.18 -13.36 6.30
CA ASP A 57 5.49 -12.14 5.87
C ASP A 57 6.00 -11.66 4.50
N ILE A 58 7.28 -11.82 4.25
CA ILE A 58 7.88 -11.44 2.98
C ILE A 58 7.32 -12.30 1.84
N ASP A 59 7.19 -13.59 2.07
CA ASP A 59 6.62 -14.51 1.06
C ASP A 59 5.15 -14.19 0.79
N VAL A 60 4.37 -13.88 1.83
CA VAL A 60 2.96 -13.50 1.70
C VAL A 60 2.84 -12.22 0.89
N MET A 61 3.66 -11.22 1.17
CA MET A 61 3.60 -9.94 0.44
C MET A 61 4.04 -10.07 -1.01
N ASN A 62 5.02 -10.92 -1.30
CA ASN A 62 5.42 -11.23 -2.67
C ASN A 62 4.28 -11.87 -3.45
N GLU A 63 3.55 -12.80 -2.84
CA GLU A 63 2.39 -13.42 -3.47
C GLU A 63 1.26 -12.41 -3.70
N LEU A 64 1.02 -11.53 -2.74
CA LEU A 64 0.03 -10.47 -2.88
C LEU A 64 0.36 -9.55 -4.07
N ALA A 65 1.59 -9.09 -4.16
CA ALA A 65 2.03 -8.23 -5.26
C ALA A 65 1.88 -8.94 -6.61
N LYS A 66 2.21 -10.22 -6.66
CA LYS A 66 2.06 -11.05 -7.86
C LYS A 66 0.59 -11.16 -8.27
N ASP A 67 -0.30 -11.42 -7.32
CA ASP A 67 -1.74 -11.51 -7.57
C ASP A 67 -2.33 -10.18 -8.05
N MET A 68 -1.81 -9.07 -7.55
CA MET A 68 -2.21 -7.73 -7.99
C MET A 68 -1.60 -7.31 -9.32
N GLY A 69 -0.61 -8.06 -9.81
CA GLY A 69 0.08 -7.72 -11.05
C GLY A 69 0.99 -6.50 -10.92
N VAL A 70 1.52 -6.24 -9.75
CA VAL A 70 2.40 -5.09 -9.46
C VAL A 70 3.76 -5.54 -8.97
N LYS A 71 4.72 -4.64 -9.01
CA LYS A 71 6.03 -4.84 -8.41
C LYS A 71 5.95 -4.61 -6.91
N ILE A 72 6.92 -5.16 -6.18
CA ILE A 72 7.00 -4.97 -4.73
C ILE A 72 8.26 -4.18 -4.37
N GLU A 73 8.11 -3.28 -3.40
CA GLU A 73 9.23 -2.54 -2.82
C GLU A 73 9.13 -2.64 -1.31
N PHE A 74 10.16 -3.17 -0.65
CA PHE A 74 10.22 -3.24 0.80
C PHE A 74 10.88 -1.97 1.34
N VAL A 75 10.18 -1.31 2.26
CA VAL A 75 10.62 -0.04 2.87
C VAL A 75 11.00 -0.32 4.31
N PRO A 76 12.19 0.06 4.76
CA PRO A 76 12.58 -0.12 6.16
C PRO A 76 11.63 0.62 7.09
N ALA A 77 11.14 -0.07 8.12
CA ALA A 77 10.23 0.48 9.11
C ALA A 77 10.73 0.18 10.51
N GLU A 78 10.33 1.00 11.47
CA GLU A 78 10.62 0.82 12.88
C GLU A 78 9.33 0.51 13.63
N TRP A 79 9.42 -0.30 14.69
CA TRP A 79 8.26 -0.69 15.48
C TRP A 79 7.49 0.52 16.02
N LYS A 80 8.20 1.57 16.45
CA LYS A 80 7.59 2.79 16.99
C LYS A 80 6.75 3.54 15.97
N THR A 81 7.08 3.46 14.70
CA THR A 81 6.49 4.27 13.64
C THR A 81 5.82 3.45 12.54
N ILE A 82 5.65 2.14 12.77
CA ILE A 82 5.15 1.26 11.73
C ILE A 82 3.73 1.63 11.27
N VAL A 83 2.86 1.99 12.20
CA VAL A 83 1.49 2.41 11.88
C VAL A 83 1.47 3.81 11.27
N SER A 84 2.23 4.74 11.86
CA SER A 84 2.29 6.12 11.34
C SER A 84 2.91 6.20 9.94
N GLY A 85 3.71 5.21 9.54
CA GLY A 85 4.24 5.11 8.18
C GLY A 85 3.16 4.96 7.12
N ILE A 86 2.03 4.32 7.45
CA ILE A 86 0.89 4.21 6.56
C ILE A 86 0.19 5.57 6.39
N THR A 87 -0.07 6.25 7.49
CA THR A 87 -0.73 7.56 7.44
C THR A 87 0.15 8.64 6.81
N SER A 88 1.46 8.54 6.92
CA SER A 88 2.41 9.44 6.27
C SER A 88 2.80 9.02 4.85
N GLU A 89 2.19 7.96 4.34
CA GLU A 89 2.36 7.47 2.97
C GLU A 89 3.78 7.02 2.62
N ARG A 90 4.56 6.57 3.61
CA ARG A 90 5.88 6.00 3.34
C ARG A 90 5.80 4.61 2.73
N TYR A 91 4.74 3.87 3.06
CA TYR A 91 4.42 2.58 2.47
C TYR A 91 2.91 2.36 2.49
N ASP A 92 2.45 1.36 1.76
CA ASP A 92 1.03 1.06 1.60
C ASP A 92 0.47 0.13 2.67
#